data_14560b8228a6e4df6d5817e5e493e7be
#
_entry.id   14560b8228a6e4df6d5817e5e493e7be
#
_cell.length_a   1.000
_cell.length_b   1.000
_cell.length_c   1.000
_cell.angle_alpha   90.00
_cell.angle_beta   90.00
_cell.angle_gamma   90.00
#
_symmetry.space_group_name_H-M   'P 1'
#
loop_
_entity.id
_entity.type
_entity.pdbx_description
1 polymer ?
#
loop_
_entity_poly.entity_id
_entity_poly.type
_entity_poly.pdbx_seq_one_letter_code
_entity_poly.pdbx_strand_id
1 'polypeptide(L)'
;MKLSTLAFAAAALAATSPASAMSYSWRTVGDHIVIDAAGEIEFNEKAIFTNWIVSAGPNWNGKRASAIIFNSPGGNVIGGDGLAGVIYQYHLITGVAHGGLCTSACVEAWASGVTKTVASDAGIGVHHVKAPTADEADRGTQYCVSVYRRLGAPESVINATMATPPESIHLLTPDEYAAWNAKIIP
;
A
#
# COMPACT_ATOMS: atom_id res chain seq x y z
N MET A 1 7.84 -16.37 58.78
CA MET A 1 8.25 -15.34 57.85
C MET A 1 8.07 -15.86 56.43
N LYS A 2 7.07 -15.36 55.70
CA LYS A 2 6.81 -15.73 54.29
C LYS A 2 7.40 -14.61 53.41
N LEU A 3 8.43 -14.91 52.63
CA LEU A 3 8.94 -13.98 51.61
C LEU A 3 8.00 -14.04 50.39
N SER A 4 7.37 -12.91 50.09
CA SER A 4 6.62 -12.71 48.84
C SER A 4 7.59 -12.25 47.74
N THR A 5 7.78 -13.08 46.72
CA THR A 5 8.53 -12.72 45.52
C THR A 5 7.62 -11.87 44.61
N LEU A 6 7.96 -10.59 44.46
CA LEU A 6 7.36 -9.70 43.44
C LEU A 6 7.99 -10.02 42.08
N ALA A 7 7.18 -10.56 41.17
CA ALA A 7 7.56 -10.71 39.77
C ALA A 7 7.35 -9.38 39.03
N PHE A 8 8.45 -8.76 38.59
CA PHE A 8 8.39 -7.63 37.64
C PHE A 8 8.15 -8.16 36.25
N ALA A 9 6.95 -7.89 35.70
CA ALA A 9 6.67 -8.07 34.30
C ALA A 9 7.32 -6.92 33.51
N ALA A 10 8.37 -7.22 32.76
CA ALA A 10 8.97 -6.28 31.83
C ALA A 10 8.04 -6.18 30.60
N ALA A 11 7.34 -5.06 30.46
CA ALA A 11 6.63 -4.73 29.23
C ALA A 11 7.68 -4.39 28.16
N ALA A 12 7.83 -5.26 27.16
CA ALA A 12 8.62 -4.95 25.97
C ALA A 12 7.90 -3.86 25.18
N LEU A 13 8.39 -2.62 25.22
CA LEU A 13 8.01 -1.60 24.27
C LEU A 13 8.54 -2.05 22.88
N ALA A 14 7.63 -2.46 22.02
CA ALA A 14 7.95 -2.60 20.61
C ALA A 14 8.31 -1.20 20.08
N ALA A 15 9.59 -0.98 19.82
CA ALA A 15 10.06 0.23 19.15
C ALA A 15 9.52 0.20 17.72
N THR A 16 8.50 1.01 17.43
CA THR A 16 8.08 1.28 16.06
C THR A 16 9.20 2.10 15.43
N SER A 17 10.01 1.47 14.58
CA SER A 17 10.93 2.22 13.72
C SER A 17 10.12 3.21 12.89
N PRO A 18 10.56 4.47 12.76
CA PRO A 18 9.90 5.41 11.86
C PRO A 18 9.87 4.81 10.46
N ALA A 19 8.71 4.87 9.79
CA ALA A 19 8.61 4.44 8.42
C ALA A 19 9.59 5.27 7.58
N SER A 20 10.46 4.61 6.82
CA SER A 20 11.36 5.31 5.91
C SER A 20 10.61 5.67 4.62
N ALA A 21 11.04 6.74 3.94
CA ALA A 21 10.54 7.10 2.61
C ALA A 21 10.55 5.90 1.67
N MET A 22 9.63 5.88 0.70
CA MET A 22 9.53 4.77 -0.25
C MET A 22 10.82 4.60 -1.04
N SER A 23 11.28 3.39 -1.09
CA SER A 23 12.45 2.96 -1.86
C SER A 23 12.03 1.97 -2.92
N TYR A 24 12.74 2.00 -4.04
CA TYR A 24 12.50 1.12 -5.18
C TYR A 24 13.73 0.29 -5.49
N SER A 25 13.51 -1.00 -5.72
CA SER A 25 14.50 -1.90 -6.28
C SER A 25 13.88 -2.74 -7.39
N TRP A 26 14.66 -3.50 -8.12
CA TRP A 26 14.14 -4.36 -9.17
C TRP A 26 14.87 -5.70 -9.21
N ARG A 27 14.16 -6.71 -9.71
CA ARG A 27 14.69 -8.04 -9.97
C ARG A 27 14.16 -8.58 -11.29
N THR A 28 14.91 -9.48 -11.90
CA THR A 28 14.50 -10.16 -13.11
C THR A 28 13.74 -11.43 -12.77
N VAL A 29 12.56 -11.63 -13.40
CA VAL A 29 11.77 -12.85 -13.31
C VAL A 29 11.45 -13.30 -14.74
N GLY A 30 12.13 -14.33 -15.22
CA GLY A 30 12.07 -14.72 -16.65
C GLY A 30 12.49 -13.56 -17.56
N ASP A 31 11.61 -13.17 -18.47
CA ASP A 31 11.85 -12.05 -19.40
C ASP A 31 11.29 -10.71 -18.91
N HIS A 32 10.89 -10.64 -17.65
CA HIS A 32 10.26 -9.47 -17.07
C HIS A 32 11.08 -8.86 -15.93
N ILE A 33 10.87 -7.58 -15.71
CA ILE A 33 11.33 -6.86 -14.53
C ILE A 33 10.16 -6.76 -13.55
N VAL A 34 10.42 -7.13 -12.30
CA VAL A 34 9.53 -6.91 -11.16
C VAL A 34 10.16 -5.84 -10.29
N ILE A 35 9.41 -4.80 -9.99
CA ILE A 35 9.81 -3.70 -9.12
C ILE A 35 9.34 -4.02 -7.71
N ASP A 36 10.20 -3.89 -6.72
CA ASP A 36 9.86 -3.97 -5.30
C ASP A 36 9.83 -2.55 -4.73
N ALA A 37 8.72 -2.13 -4.13
CA ALA A 37 8.46 -0.82 -3.57
C ALA A 37 8.17 -0.93 -2.07
N ALA A 38 9.03 -0.36 -1.21
CA ALA A 38 8.90 -0.47 0.24
C ALA A 38 9.11 0.86 0.94
N GLY A 39 8.26 1.17 1.92
CA GLY A 39 8.31 2.40 2.72
C GLY A 39 7.09 3.28 2.58
N GLU A 40 7.18 4.49 3.14
CA GLU A 40 6.11 5.49 3.17
C GLU A 40 6.05 6.29 1.86
N ILE A 41 4.85 6.52 1.37
CA ILE A 41 4.58 7.28 0.14
C ILE A 41 4.72 8.77 0.43
N GLU A 42 5.61 9.44 -0.33
CA GLU A 42 5.86 10.87 -0.22
C GLU A 42 4.88 11.69 -1.08
N PHE A 43 4.72 12.99 -0.77
CA PHE A 43 3.85 13.89 -1.55
C PHE A 43 4.19 13.92 -3.05
N ASN A 44 5.48 13.89 -3.38
CA ASN A 44 5.99 13.95 -4.75
C ASN A 44 6.31 12.57 -5.35
N GLU A 45 5.69 11.50 -4.87
CA GLU A 45 5.98 10.11 -5.24
C GLU A 45 5.88 9.85 -6.74
N LYS A 46 4.94 10.52 -7.42
CA LYS A 46 4.84 10.47 -8.89
C LYS A 46 6.17 10.82 -9.57
N ALA A 47 6.80 11.91 -9.15
CA ALA A 47 8.06 12.36 -9.73
C ALA A 47 9.22 11.45 -9.33
N ILE A 48 9.27 11.01 -8.07
CA ILE A 48 10.27 10.08 -7.55
C ILE A 48 10.25 8.79 -8.35
N PHE A 49 9.10 8.14 -8.47
CA PHE A 49 8.96 6.86 -9.17
C PHE A 49 9.22 7.01 -10.68
N THR A 50 8.73 8.08 -11.31
CA THR A 50 9.00 8.34 -12.75
C THR A 50 10.50 8.48 -13.00
N ASN A 51 11.20 9.29 -12.21
CA ASN A 51 12.64 9.48 -12.35
C ASN A 51 13.41 8.19 -12.07
N TRP A 52 12.96 7.40 -11.09
CA TRP A 52 13.57 6.11 -10.78
C TRP A 52 13.43 5.12 -11.95
N ILE A 53 12.24 4.98 -12.56
CA ILE A 53 12.02 4.11 -13.74
C ILE A 53 12.94 4.53 -14.91
N VAL A 54 13.01 5.83 -15.18
CA VAL A 54 13.86 6.35 -16.26
C VAL A 54 15.34 6.05 -16.00
N SER A 55 15.78 6.17 -14.77
CA SER A 55 17.19 5.90 -14.38
C SER A 55 17.51 4.40 -14.34
N ALA A 56 16.58 3.56 -13.92
CA ALA A 56 16.77 2.11 -13.79
C ALA A 56 16.64 1.39 -15.14
N GLY A 57 15.75 1.85 -16.02
CA GLY A 57 15.40 1.23 -17.29
C GLY A 57 16.58 0.81 -18.18
N PRO A 58 17.62 1.64 -18.36
CA PRO A 58 18.80 1.26 -19.13
C PRO A 58 19.52 -0.01 -18.64
N ASN A 59 19.39 -0.31 -17.33
CA ASN A 59 20.02 -1.49 -16.71
C ASN A 59 19.19 -2.79 -16.86
N TRP A 60 18.03 -2.74 -17.47
CA TRP A 60 17.13 -3.89 -17.61
C TRP A 60 17.42 -4.77 -18.82
N ASN A 61 18.49 -4.50 -19.57
CA ASN A 61 18.93 -5.28 -20.75
C ASN A 61 17.81 -5.49 -21.79
N GLY A 62 17.05 -4.42 -22.07
CA GLY A 62 15.95 -4.44 -23.02
C GLY A 62 14.64 -5.06 -22.50
N LYS A 63 14.61 -5.59 -21.27
CA LYS A 63 13.41 -6.10 -20.64
C LYS A 63 12.49 -4.95 -20.20
N ARG A 64 11.21 -5.26 -19.97
CA ARG A 64 10.21 -4.27 -19.54
C ARG A 64 9.72 -4.58 -18.13
N ALA A 65 9.49 -3.54 -17.35
CA ALA A 65 8.77 -3.67 -16.10
C ALA A 65 7.34 -4.19 -16.37
N SER A 66 6.94 -5.22 -15.65
CA SER A 66 5.62 -5.86 -15.77
C SER A 66 4.83 -5.86 -14.47
N ALA A 67 5.49 -5.71 -13.34
CA ALA A 67 4.85 -5.72 -12.04
C ALA A 67 5.56 -4.79 -11.05
N ILE A 68 4.78 -4.32 -10.06
CA ILE A 68 5.27 -3.65 -8.86
C ILE A 68 4.68 -4.33 -7.63
N ILE A 69 5.54 -4.65 -6.66
CA ILE A 69 5.19 -5.36 -5.43
C ILE A 69 5.40 -4.41 -4.26
N PHE A 70 4.34 -4.21 -3.49
CA PHE A 70 4.32 -3.27 -2.38
C PHE A 70 4.59 -3.92 -1.03
N ASN A 71 5.29 -3.17 -0.18
CA ASN A 71 5.29 -3.32 1.27
C ASN A 71 5.31 -1.91 1.90
N SER A 72 4.13 -1.32 2.10
CA SER A 72 3.98 0.10 2.44
C SER A 72 2.87 0.35 3.45
N PRO A 73 3.11 1.15 4.49
CA PRO A 73 2.06 1.60 5.40
C PRO A 73 1.15 2.69 4.79
N GLY A 74 1.42 3.10 3.56
CA GLY A 74 0.78 4.25 2.94
C GLY A 74 1.60 5.52 3.06
N GLY A 75 0.98 6.64 3.37
CA GLY A 75 1.62 7.95 3.47
C GLY A 75 0.75 9.05 2.87
N ASN A 76 1.32 9.86 2.00
CA ASN A 76 0.61 10.99 1.39
C ASN A 76 -0.41 10.54 0.33
N VAL A 77 -1.66 10.96 0.47
CA VAL A 77 -2.78 10.61 -0.44
C VAL A 77 -2.52 11.10 -1.87
N ILE A 78 -2.05 12.34 -2.04
CA ILE A 78 -1.74 12.89 -3.37
C ILE A 78 -0.58 12.13 -4.03
N GLY A 79 0.40 11.72 -3.22
CA GLY A 79 1.49 10.85 -3.67
C GLY A 79 0.99 9.49 -4.13
N GLY A 80 0.04 8.88 -3.40
CA GLY A 80 -0.59 7.60 -3.73
C GLY A 80 -1.33 7.65 -5.07
N ASP A 81 -2.19 8.65 -5.28
CA ASP A 81 -2.88 8.87 -6.56
C ASP A 81 -1.89 9.16 -7.70
N GLY A 82 -0.85 9.95 -7.42
CA GLY A 82 0.23 10.21 -8.37
C GLY A 82 0.97 8.94 -8.81
N LEU A 83 1.30 8.07 -7.86
CA LEU A 83 1.92 6.76 -8.11
C LEU A 83 0.98 5.84 -8.88
N ALA A 84 -0.32 5.81 -8.52
CA ALA A 84 -1.36 5.08 -9.25
C ALA A 84 -1.41 5.46 -10.73
N GLY A 85 -1.31 6.76 -11.04
CA GLY A 85 -1.26 7.26 -12.42
C GLY A 85 -0.07 6.71 -13.21
N VAL A 86 1.12 6.63 -12.61
CA VAL A 86 2.31 6.06 -13.27
C VAL A 86 2.14 4.55 -13.48
N ILE A 87 1.66 3.82 -12.48
CA ILE A 87 1.39 2.37 -12.57
C ILE A 87 0.42 2.06 -13.72
N TYR A 88 -0.67 2.82 -13.81
CA TYR A 88 -1.63 2.71 -14.90
C TYR A 88 -1.00 2.98 -16.27
N GLN A 89 -0.20 4.05 -16.40
CA GLN A 89 0.49 4.41 -17.64
C GLN A 89 1.46 3.33 -18.12
N TYR A 90 2.17 2.67 -17.21
CA TYR A 90 3.10 1.59 -17.53
C TYR A 90 2.42 0.22 -17.64
N HIS A 91 1.09 0.12 -17.40
CA HIS A 91 0.30 -1.12 -17.43
C HIS A 91 0.87 -2.19 -16.51
N LEU A 92 1.31 -1.81 -15.30
CA LEU A 92 1.91 -2.74 -14.35
C LEU A 92 0.85 -3.62 -13.67
N ILE A 93 1.21 -4.87 -13.43
CA ILE A 93 0.55 -5.72 -12.44
C ILE A 93 0.96 -5.19 -11.07
N THR A 94 0.03 -5.15 -10.13
CA THR A 94 0.33 -4.79 -8.74
C THR A 94 0.22 -5.98 -7.82
N GLY A 95 1.04 -6.03 -6.79
CA GLY A 95 0.99 -7.12 -5.83
C GLY A 95 1.44 -6.72 -4.43
N VAL A 96 1.08 -7.57 -3.47
CA VAL A 96 1.66 -7.59 -2.12
C VAL A 96 2.15 -9.01 -1.87
N ALA A 97 3.45 -9.14 -1.59
CA ALA A 97 4.09 -10.43 -1.37
C ALA A 97 3.79 -10.97 0.03
N HIS A 98 4.16 -12.22 0.28
CA HIS A 98 4.01 -12.90 1.57
C HIS A 98 4.51 -12.05 2.73
N GLY A 99 3.69 -11.94 3.78
CA GLY A 99 3.98 -11.15 4.97
C GLY A 99 3.99 -9.64 4.76
N GLY A 100 3.74 -9.17 3.53
CA GLY A 100 3.72 -7.74 3.19
C GLY A 100 2.39 -7.06 3.49
N LEU A 101 2.44 -5.73 3.51
CA LEU A 101 1.27 -4.87 3.71
C LEU A 101 1.21 -3.77 2.64
N CYS A 102 0.00 -3.37 2.29
CA CYS A 102 -0.26 -2.15 1.52
C CYS A 102 -1.49 -1.48 2.12
N THR A 103 -1.28 -0.43 2.92
CA THR A 103 -2.37 0.22 3.65
C THR A 103 -2.49 1.70 3.31
N SER A 104 -3.66 2.29 3.61
CA SER A 104 -3.90 3.73 3.43
C SER A 104 -3.64 4.18 1.97
N ALA A 105 -2.87 5.24 1.73
CA ALA A 105 -2.54 5.76 0.41
C ALA A 105 -1.88 4.73 -0.55
N CYS A 106 -1.27 3.65 -0.03
CA CYS A 106 -0.76 2.55 -0.86
C CYS A 106 -1.87 1.82 -1.63
N VAL A 107 -3.09 1.78 -1.08
CA VAL A 107 -4.22 1.08 -1.70
C VAL A 107 -4.60 1.70 -3.05
N GLU A 108 -4.46 3.02 -3.21
CA GLU A 108 -4.69 3.70 -4.50
C GLU A 108 -3.71 3.18 -5.57
N ALA A 109 -2.43 3.11 -5.22
CA ALA A 109 -1.39 2.59 -6.10
C ALA A 109 -1.62 1.10 -6.43
N TRP A 110 -1.90 0.26 -5.42
CA TRP A 110 -2.19 -1.16 -5.64
C TRP A 110 -3.45 -1.37 -6.49
N ALA A 111 -4.51 -0.62 -6.25
CA ALA A 111 -5.78 -0.77 -6.96
C ALA A 111 -5.69 -0.35 -8.45
N SER A 112 -4.69 0.44 -8.84
CA SER A 112 -4.48 0.92 -10.21
C SER A 112 -3.86 -0.10 -11.16
N GLY A 113 -3.37 -1.24 -10.64
CA GLY A 113 -2.77 -2.29 -11.46
C GLY A 113 -3.74 -2.92 -12.47
N VAL A 114 -3.24 -3.26 -13.66
CA VAL A 114 -4.01 -3.98 -14.69
C VAL A 114 -4.47 -5.37 -14.22
N THR A 115 -3.73 -5.95 -13.31
CA THR A 115 -4.10 -7.11 -12.49
C THR A 115 -3.62 -6.82 -11.07
N LYS A 116 -4.48 -7.07 -10.10
CA LYS A 116 -4.18 -6.92 -8.67
C LYS A 116 -3.96 -8.30 -8.06
N THR A 117 -2.88 -8.46 -7.31
CA THR A 117 -2.56 -9.70 -6.60
C THR A 117 -2.26 -9.42 -5.13
N VAL A 118 -2.52 -10.41 -4.29
CA VAL A 118 -2.18 -10.37 -2.86
C VAL A 118 -1.84 -11.78 -2.41
N ALA A 119 -0.72 -11.97 -1.70
CA ALA A 119 -0.40 -13.27 -1.12
C ALA A 119 -1.37 -13.61 0.02
N SER A 120 -1.60 -14.88 0.27
CA SER A 120 -2.63 -15.37 1.21
C SER A 120 -2.43 -14.91 2.67
N ASP A 121 -1.20 -14.53 3.03
CA ASP A 121 -0.82 -14.01 4.35
C ASP A 121 -0.44 -12.52 4.33
N ALA A 122 -0.65 -11.85 3.21
CA ALA A 122 -0.45 -10.42 3.06
C ALA A 122 -1.74 -9.63 3.31
N GLY A 123 -1.61 -8.32 3.55
CA GLY A 123 -2.75 -7.46 3.86
C GLY A 123 -2.86 -6.22 2.98
N ILE A 124 -4.08 -5.94 2.53
CA ILE A 124 -4.48 -4.63 2.00
C ILE A 124 -5.41 -4.00 3.03
N GLY A 125 -5.21 -2.74 3.36
CA GLY A 125 -6.00 -2.13 4.43
C GLY A 125 -6.37 -0.68 4.21
N VAL A 126 -7.60 -0.35 4.58
CA VAL A 126 -8.18 0.98 4.41
C VAL A 126 -8.58 1.59 5.75
N HIS A 127 -8.61 2.91 5.80
CA HIS A 127 -9.09 3.69 6.95
C HIS A 127 -9.40 5.13 6.53
N HIS A 128 -10.03 5.87 7.43
CA HIS A 128 -10.26 7.30 7.31
C HIS A 128 -8.93 8.07 7.28
N VAL A 129 -8.81 9.08 6.44
CA VAL A 129 -7.57 9.86 6.32
C VAL A 129 -7.25 10.57 7.64
N LYS A 130 -5.98 10.52 8.05
CA LYS A 130 -5.48 11.28 9.18
C LYS A 130 -5.05 12.68 8.71
N ALA A 131 -5.61 13.72 9.33
CA ALA A 131 -5.27 15.11 9.04
C ALA A 131 -5.33 15.98 10.32
N PRO A 132 -4.78 17.21 10.30
CA PRO A 132 -4.79 18.10 11.46
C PRO A 132 -6.18 18.49 11.96
N THR A 133 -7.16 18.57 11.07
CA THR A 133 -8.55 18.90 11.40
C THR A 133 -9.51 17.83 10.88
N ALA A 134 -10.68 17.71 11.52
CA ALA A 134 -11.73 16.78 11.06
C ALA A 134 -12.19 17.09 9.63
N ASP A 135 -12.38 18.37 9.29
CA ASP A 135 -12.77 18.79 7.95
C ASP A 135 -11.75 18.40 6.87
N GLU A 136 -10.45 18.48 7.17
CA GLU A 136 -9.38 18.06 6.25
C GLU A 136 -9.36 16.53 6.13
N ALA A 137 -9.55 15.82 7.24
CA ALA A 137 -9.64 14.37 7.27
C ALA A 137 -10.82 13.88 6.42
N ASP A 138 -12.00 14.50 6.58
CA ASP A 138 -13.19 14.17 5.81
C ASP A 138 -13.01 14.45 4.32
N ARG A 139 -12.46 15.61 3.94
CA ARG A 139 -12.16 15.92 2.53
C ARG A 139 -11.14 14.95 1.93
N GLY A 140 -10.08 14.62 2.67
CA GLY A 140 -9.09 13.64 2.24
C GLY A 140 -9.71 12.27 2.03
N THR A 141 -10.58 11.82 2.95
CA THR A 141 -11.28 10.53 2.85
C THR A 141 -12.25 10.52 1.66
N GLN A 142 -13.02 11.58 1.44
CA GLN A 142 -13.87 11.70 0.25
C GLN A 142 -13.07 11.66 -1.05
N TYR A 143 -11.89 12.26 -1.07
CA TYR A 143 -10.98 12.16 -2.20
C TYR A 143 -10.56 10.70 -2.45
N CYS A 144 -10.02 9.99 -1.44
CA CYS A 144 -9.65 8.57 -1.54
C CYS A 144 -10.83 7.72 -2.02
N VAL A 145 -12.02 7.92 -1.45
CA VAL A 145 -13.26 7.23 -1.87
C VAL A 145 -13.57 7.48 -3.35
N SER A 146 -13.38 8.71 -3.84
CA SER A 146 -13.57 9.03 -5.25
C SER A 146 -12.58 8.29 -6.16
N VAL A 147 -11.32 8.18 -5.72
CA VAL A 147 -10.28 7.38 -6.41
C VAL A 147 -10.64 5.90 -6.42
N TYR A 148 -11.00 5.34 -5.26
CA TYR A 148 -11.37 3.93 -5.14
C TYR A 148 -12.56 3.57 -6.02
N ARG A 149 -13.60 4.42 -6.09
CA ARG A 149 -14.73 4.21 -7.01
C ARG A 149 -14.30 4.19 -8.48
N ARG A 150 -13.41 5.10 -8.90
CA ARG A 150 -12.86 5.08 -10.27
C ARG A 150 -12.07 3.80 -10.54
N LEU A 151 -11.42 3.23 -9.52
CA LEU A 151 -10.64 1.99 -9.60
C LEU A 151 -11.50 0.72 -9.35
N GLY A 152 -12.83 0.86 -9.28
CA GLY A 152 -13.78 -0.23 -9.19
C GLY A 152 -13.87 -0.90 -7.82
N ALA A 153 -13.58 -0.16 -6.74
CA ALA A 153 -13.73 -0.68 -5.37
C ALA A 153 -15.19 -1.06 -5.08
N PRO A 154 -15.43 -2.18 -4.40
CA PRO A 154 -16.77 -2.53 -3.94
C PRO A 154 -17.24 -1.59 -2.81
N GLU A 155 -18.54 -1.40 -2.69
CA GLU A 155 -19.11 -0.49 -1.67
C GLU A 155 -18.76 -0.92 -0.23
N SER A 156 -18.50 -2.20 0.04
CA SER A 156 -18.01 -2.64 1.36
C SER A 156 -16.67 -1.98 1.72
N VAL A 157 -15.73 -1.91 0.78
CA VAL A 157 -14.42 -1.23 0.97
C VAL A 157 -14.60 0.29 1.11
N ILE A 158 -15.50 0.90 0.33
CA ILE A 158 -15.83 2.32 0.46
C ILE A 158 -16.37 2.62 1.86
N ASN A 159 -17.33 1.82 2.34
CA ASN A 159 -17.93 1.98 3.67
C ASN A 159 -16.88 1.73 4.77
N ALA A 160 -16.03 0.72 4.62
CA ALA A 160 -14.93 0.47 5.56
C ALA A 160 -13.96 1.65 5.62
N THR A 161 -13.59 2.24 4.47
CA THR A 161 -12.72 3.43 4.42
C THR A 161 -13.31 4.60 5.21
N MET A 162 -14.61 4.83 5.08
CA MET A 162 -15.31 5.93 5.77
C MET A 162 -15.53 5.66 7.26
N ALA A 163 -15.73 4.40 7.66
CA ALA A 163 -16.09 4.02 9.02
C ALA A 163 -14.91 3.69 9.92
N THR A 164 -13.75 3.33 9.35
CA THR A 164 -12.57 2.92 10.13
C THR A 164 -11.80 4.15 10.60
N PRO A 165 -11.64 4.39 11.91
CA PRO A 165 -10.89 5.53 12.43
C PRO A 165 -9.43 5.56 11.93
N PRO A 166 -8.79 6.75 11.84
CA PRO A 166 -7.43 6.89 11.27
C PRO A 166 -6.31 6.21 12.07
N GLU A 167 -6.58 5.82 13.32
CA GLU A 167 -5.67 5.04 14.17
C GLU A 167 -5.87 3.51 14.05
N SER A 168 -6.83 3.09 13.25
CA SER A 168 -7.17 1.69 13.00
C SER A 168 -7.04 1.36 11.52
N ILE A 169 -7.00 0.07 11.19
CA ILE A 169 -6.97 -0.40 9.80
C ILE A 169 -8.02 -1.50 9.63
N HIS A 170 -8.90 -1.34 8.65
CA HIS A 170 -9.73 -2.43 8.15
C HIS A 170 -8.94 -3.19 7.09
N LEU A 171 -8.49 -4.40 7.42
CA LEU A 171 -7.88 -5.31 6.44
C LEU A 171 -8.99 -5.92 5.58
N LEU A 172 -8.79 -5.90 4.26
CA LEU A 172 -9.75 -6.45 3.32
C LEU A 172 -9.93 -7.95 3.52
N THR A 173 -11.16 -8.39 3.45
CA THR A 173 -11.56 -9.79 3.50
C THR A 173 -11.37 -10.48 2.15
N PRO A 174 -11.34 -11.83 2.09
CA PRO A 174 -11.34 -12.57 0.83
C PRO A 174 -12.48 -12.20 -0.13
N ASP A 175 -13.67 -11.92 0.41
CA ASP A 175 -14.83 -11.50 -0.38
C ASP A 175 -14.63 -10.10 -0.98
N GLU A 176 -14.01 -9.17 -0.24
CA GLU A 176 -13.67 -7.84 -0.74
C GLU A 176 -12.58 -7.89 -1.81
N TYR A 177 -11.57 -8.77 -1.67
CA TYR A 177 -10.61 -9.01 -2.73
C TYR A 177 -11.29 -9.53 -4.00
N ALA A 178 -12.15 -10.54 -3.87
CA ALA A 178 -12.90 -11.11 -5.00
C ALA A 178 -13.78 -10.05 -5.67
N ALA A 179 -14.52 -9.27 -4.89
CA ALA A 179 -15.38 -8.19 -5.38
C ALA A 179 -14.59 -7.05 -6.07
N TRP A 180 -13.33 -6.84 -5.69
CA TRP A 180 -12.43 -5.88 -6.34
C TRP A 180 -11.61 -6.48 -7.48
N ASN A 181 -11.94 -7.69 -7.92
CA ASN A 181 -11.21 -8.45 -8.94
C ASN A 181 -9.72 -8.63 -8.63
N ALA A 182 -9.36 -8.79 -7.37
CA ALA A 182 -8.01 -9.12 -6.95
C ALA A 182 -7.84 -10.65 -6.86
N LYS A 183 -6.63 -11.13 -7.17
CA LYS A 183 -6.28 -12.55 -7.10
C LYS A 183 -5.48 -12.81 -5.83
N ILE A 184 -5.99 -13.69 -4.98
CA ILE A 184 -5.22 -14.25 -3.86
C ILE A 184 -4.29 -15.30 -4.41
N ILE A 185 -2.99 -15.18 -4.14
CA ILE A 185 -1.96 -16.15 -4.52
C ILE A 185 -1.49 -16.92 -3.28
N PRO A 186 -1.34 -18.26 -3.40
CA PRO A 186 -0.87 -19.10 -2.29
C PRO A 186 0.51 -18.71 -1.79
#